data_b3d2b7932db0389a824c9b2ea51deb19
#
_entry.id   b3d2b7932db0389a824c9b2ea51deb19
#
_cell.length_a   1.000
_cell.length_b   1.000
_cell.length_c   1.000
_cell.angle_alpha   90.00
_cell.angle_beta   90.00
_cell.angle_gamma   90.00
#
_symmetry.space_group_name_H-M   'P 1'
#
loop_
_entity.id
_entity.type
_entity.pdbx_description
1 polymer ?
#
loop_
_entity_poly.entity_id
_entity_poly.type
_entity_poly.pdbx_seq_one_letter_code
_entity_poly.pdbx_strand_id
1 'polypeptide(L)'
;MKLQQTHSIDQTTAGQIACDFIAESSGVSKQKVKDAMSKGAVWLKRHNKPRRRLRRAKEVLQNRDKLELYYDETLLARKPEGAICLHDANSYSIWFKPAGVVAQGNDWCDHLSIQRIAEQTLEPKRTAFVVHRLDRETAGLILIAHSQGIAANISEQFQKRTVTKHYLCQALGETPATGGINTKLDGKAASTLYKRLSYDANSNTSWLDVEILTGRTHQIRRHLETIKHPVMGDPKYGRGNKNKQGLQLYAVKLAFTCPTTRELKTFELSNEFLQQHTSLTA
;
A
#
# COMPACT_ATOMS: atom_id res chain seq x y z
N MET A 1 5.14 7.04 22.96
CA MET A 1 3.74 7.19 23.44
C MET A 1 2.79 6.66 22.36
N LYS A 2 1.78 5.86 22.77
CA LYS A 2 0.73 5.39 21.87
C LYS A 2 -0.61 5.49 22.58
N LEU A 3 -1.60 6.14 21.96
CA LEU A 3 -2.93 6.30 22.52
C LEU A 3 -4.00 6.35 21.42
N GLN A 4 -5.21 5.97 21.80
CA GLN A 4 -6.41 6.10 20.98
C GLN A 4 -7.50 6.71 21.83
N GLN A 5 -8.10 7.79 21.38
CA GLN A 5 -9.15 8.48 22.08
C GLN A 5 -10.31 8.82 21.16
N THR A 6 -11.50 8.84 21.73
CA THR A 6 -12.73 9.23 21.03
C THR A 6 -13.50 10.18 21.92
N HIS A 7 -13.87 11.33 21.38
CA HIS A 7 -14.61 12.38 22.08
C HIS A 7 -15.92 12.70 21.34
N SER A 8 -16.99 12.77 22.07
CA SER A 8 -18.26 13.34 21.61
C SER A 8 -18.33 14.79 22.07
N ILE A 9 -18.49 15.70 21.12
CA ILE A 9 -18.54 17.13 21.38
C ILE A 9 -19.96 17.51 21.79
N ASP A 10 -20.12 18.08 22.97
CA ASP A 10 -21.36 18.57 23.53
C ASP A 10 -21.47 20.10 23.44
N GLN A 11 -22.49 20.67 24.08
CA GLN A 11 -22.71 22.13 24.09
C GLN A 11 -21.62 22.90 24.82
N THR A 12 -20.93 22.29 25.79
CA THR A 12 -19.85 22.94 26.58
C THR A 12 -18.52 22.97 25.86
N THR A 13 -18.27 22.02 24.98
CA THR A 13 -17.03 21.87 24.20
C THR A 13 -17.18 22.36 22.75
N ALA A 14 -18.41 22.61 22.29
CA ALA A 14 -18.65 23.23 20.98
C ALA A 14 -18.08 24.66 20.94
N GLY A 15 -17.57 25.05 19.77
CA GLY A 15 -16.90 26.34 19.55
C GLY A 15 -15.39 26.31 19.81
N GLN A 16 -14.86 25.28 20.45
CA GLN A 16 -13.41 25.11 20.63
C GLN A 16 -12.69 24.77 19.32
N ILE A 17 -11.41 25.12 19.25
CA ILE A 17 -10.55 24.73 18.14
C ILE A 17 -10.09 23.28 18.33
N ALA A 18 -10.26 22.44 17.31
CA ALA A 18 -9.99 21.00 17.37
C ALA A 18 -8.57 20.66 17.87
N CYS A 19 -7.55 21.40 17.42
CA CYS A 19 -6.18 21.17 17.86
C CYS A 19 -5.99 21.44 19.36
N ASP A 20 -6.64 22.49 19.87
CA ASP A 20 -6.53 22.90 21.27
C ASP A 20 -7.26 21.90 22.17
N PHE A 21 -8.48 21.54 21.79
CA PHE A 21 -9.27 20.51 22.47
C PHE A 21 -8.52 19.16 22.57
N ILE A 22 -7.94 18.70 21.43
CA ILE A 22 -7.17 17.44 21.43
C ILE A 22 -5.93 17.55 22.33
N ALA A 23 -5.20 18.65 22.28
CA ALA A 23 -4.00 18.82 23.11
C ALA A 23 -4.35 18.79 24.62
N GLU A 24 -5.40 19.46 25.01
CA GLU A 24 -5.88 19.49 26.41
C GLU A 24 -6.36 18.11 26.86
N SER A 25 -7.21 17.46 26.06
CA SER A 25 -7.82 16.18 26.43
C SER A 25 -6.86 14.98 26.37
N SER A 26 -5.82 15.03 25.54
CA SER A 26 -4.87 13.93 25.34
C SER A 26 -3.55 14.08 26.12
N GLY A 27 -3.22 15.29 26.59
CA GLY A 27 -1.89 15.63 27.12
C GLY A 27 -0.77 15.68 26.06
N VAL A 28 -1.10 15.55 24.77
CA VAL A 28 -0.15 15.68 23.66
C VAL A 28 0.05 17.16 23.34
N SER A 29 1.29 17.63 23.20
CA SER A 29 1.55 19.05 22.90
C SER A 29 0.85 19.48 21.59
N LYS A 30 0.41 20.74 21.51
CA LYS A 30 -0.24 21.32 20.32
C LYS A 30 0.55 21.10 19.03
N GLN A 31 1.89 21.19 19.10
CA GLN A 31 2.73 20.96 17.93
C GLN A 31 2.66 19.50 17.45
N LYS A 32 2.70 18.53 18.35
CA LYS A 32 2.56 17.11 18.03
C LYS A 32 1.14 16.77 17.52
N VAL A 33 0.11 17.42 18.07
CA VAL A 33 -1.28 17.28 17.57
C VAL A 33 -1.40 17.81 16.15
N LYS A 34 -0.83 18.99 15.83
CA LYS A 34 -0.82 19.53 14.46
C LYS A 34 -0.12 18.59 13.48
N ASP A 35 1.01 18.02 13.88
CA ASP A 35 1.74 17.02 13.09
C ASP A 35 0.88 15.75 12.86
N ALA A 36 0.26 15.22 13.92
CA ALA A 36 -0.65 14.09 13.84
C ALA A 36 -1.85 14.36 12.92
N MET A 37 -2.45 15.55 12.98
CA MET A 37 -3.52 15.98 12.07
C MET A 37 -3.04 16.01 10.61
N SER A 38 -1.89 16.59 10.34
CA SER A 38 -1.31 16.67 8.99
C SER A 38 -1.02 15.29 8.41
N LYS A 39 -0.59 14.34 9.26
CA LYS A 39 -0.28 12.94 8.92
C LYS A 39 -1.50 12.02 8.90
N GLY A 40 -2.69 12.59 9.15
CA GLY A 40 -3.97 11.89 9.02
C GLY A 40 -4.34 10.97 10.18
N ALA A 41 -3.82 11.24 11.38
CA ALA A 41 -4.11 10.49 12.61
C ALA A 41 -5.37 10.99 13.36
N VAL A 42 -6.00 12.06 12.88
CA VAL A 42 -7.20 12.63 13.50
C VAL A 42 -8.37 12.54 12.54
N TRP A 43 -9.53 12.13 13.08
CA TRP A 43 -10.76 11.95 12.33
C TRP A 43 -11.89 12.75 12.93
N LEU A 44 -12.74 13.26 12.04
CA LEU A 44 -13.96 13.99 12.40
C LEU A 44 -15.15 13.37 11.69
N LYS A 45 -16.17 13.01 12.46
CA LYS A 45 -17.50 12.69 11.96
C LYS A 45 -18.46 13.79 12.43
N ARG A 46 -18.99 14.55 11.47
CA ARG A 46 -19.90 15.67 11.72
C ARG A 46 -21.32 15.27 11.37
N HIS A 47 -22.16 15.17 12.39
CA HIS A 47 -23.58 14.83 12.26
C HIS A 47 -23.82 13.67 11.26
N ASN A 48 -24.62 13.87 10.20
CA ASN A 48 -24.95 12.86 9.18
C ASN A 48 -23.92 12.75 8.05
N LYS A 49 -22.74 13.42 8.16
CA LYS A 49 -21.68 13.33 7.16
C LYS A 49 -20.78 12.12 7.40
N PRO A 50 -20.19 11.55 6.34
CA PRO A 50 -19.23 10.48 6.51
C PRO A 50 -18.01 10.95 7.32
N ARG A 51 -17.38 10.02 8.03
CA ARG A 51 -16.13 10.23 8.74
C ARG A 51 -15.04 10.67 7.76
N ARG A 52 -14.30 11.73 8.09
CA ARG A 52 -13.20 12.26 7.28
C ARG A 52 -11.97 12.53 8.13
N ARG A 53 -10.80 12.51 7.53
CA ARG A 53 -9.57 12.97 8.22
C ARG A 53 -9.65 14.47 8.47
N LEU A 54 -9.34 14.86 9.69
CA LEU A 54 -9.26 16.26 10.09
C LEU A 54 -7.82 16.75 10.03
N ARG A 55 -7.49 17.47 8.96
CA ARG A 55 -6.13 18.03 8.76
C ARG A 55 -6.01 19.50 9.13
N ARG A 56 -7.15 20.22 9.20
CA ARG A 56 -7.17 21.65 9.54
C ARG A 56 -7.11 21.80 11.07
N ALA A 57 -5.96 22.27 11.58
CA ALA A 57 -5.75 22.43 13.03
C ALA A 57 -6.73 23.43 13.66
N LYS A 58 -7.11 24.49 12.92
CA LYS A 58 -8.06 25.54 13.36
C LYS A 58 -9.53 25.22 13.03
N GLU A 59 -9.88 23.94 12.78
CA GLU A 59 -11.28 23.54 12.62
C GLU A 59 -12.04 23.80 13.92
N VAL A 60 -13.19 24.47 13.82
CA VAL A 60 -14.07 24.73 14.96
C VAL A 60 -14.99 23.53 15.14
N LEU A 61 -15.01 22.98 16.35
CA LEU A 61 -15.84 21.85 16.73
C LEU A 61 -17.30 22.29 16.90
N GLN A 62 -18.23 21.42 16.48
CA GLN A 62 -19.66 21.66 16.57
C GLN A 62 -20.30 20.65 17.52
N ASN A 63 -21.41 21.05 18.16
CA ASN A 63 -22.20 20.14 18.99
C ASN A 63 -22.57 18.87 18.18
N ARG A 64 -22.45 17.69 18.80
CA ARG A 64 -22.63 16.35 18.21
C ARG A 64 -21.54 15.94 17.20
N ASP A 65 -20.43 16.67 17.05
CA ASP A 65 -19.26 16.16 16.37
C ASP A 65 -18.68 14.97 17.14
N LYS A 66 -18.18 13.97 16.42
CA LYS A 66 -17.35 12.90 16.99
C LYS A 66 -15.92 13.05 16.49
N LEU A 67 -15.00 13.25 17.42
CA LEU A 67 -13.57 13.45 17.16
C LEU A 67 -12.79 12.23 17.64
N GLU A 68 -11.91 11.70 16.79
CA GLU A 68 -11.10 10.54 17.12
C GLU A 68 -9.62 10.84 16.87
N LEU A 69 -8.78 10.52 17.83
CA LEU A 69 -7.33 10.62 17.76
C LEU A 69 -6.70 9.23 17.81
N TYR A 70 -5.83 8.93 16.84
CA TYR A 70 -5.00 7.72 16.76
C TYR A 70 -3.53 8.15 16.79
N TYR A 71 -2.96 8.33 17.96
CA TYR A 71 -1.60 8.84 18.14
C TYR A 71 -0.62 7.69 18.42
N ASP A 72 0.36 7.51 17.55
CA ASP A 72 1.49 6.62 17.73
C ASP A 72 2.77 7.39 17.34
N GLU A 73 3.52 7.83 18.34
CA GLU A 73 4.69 8.69 18.15
C GLU A 73 5.74 8.05 17.25
N THR A 74 5.99 6.75 17.42
CA THR A 74 6.96 6.00 16.61
C THR A 74 6.50 5.90 15.15
N LEU A 75 5.22 5.64 14.93
CA LEU A 75 4.65 5.56 13.59
C LEU A 75 4.64 6.94 12.91
N LEU A 76 4.23 7.98 13.64
CA LEU A 76 4.16 9.35 13.12
C LEU A 76 5.55 9.97 12.87
N ALA A 77 6.60 9.51 13.56
CA ALA A 77 7.97 9.96 13.31
C ALA A 77 8.56 9.41 12.01
N ARG A 78 7.99 8.33 11.46
CA ARG A 78 8.49 7.72 10.21
C ARG A 78 8.25 8.65 9.02
N LYS A 79 9.22 8.65 8.09
CA LYS A 79 9.11 9.36 6.80
C LYS A 79 8.91 8.34 5.68
N PRO A 80 8.03 8.62 4.68
CA PRO A 80 7.98 7.81 3.48
C PRO A 80 9.20 8.14 2.61
N GLU A 81 9.95 7.12 2.19
CA GLU A 81 11.15 7.28 1.37
C GLU A 81 11.10 6.34 0.16
N GLY A 82 11.75 6.71 -0.94
CA GLY A 82 11.98 5.86 -2.10
C GLY A 82 10.78 5.63 -3.01
N ALA A 83 9.65 6.30 -2.82
CA ALA A 83 8.54 6.26 -3.77
C ALA A 83 8.85 7.16 -4.99
N ILE A 84 8.74 6.61 -6.20
CA ILE A 84 9.11 7.28 -7.45
C ILE A 84 7.91 7.28 -8.40
N CYS A 85 7.52 8.44 -8.94
CA CYS A 85 6.58 8.52 -10.04
C CYS A 85 7.32 8.16 -11.34
N LEU A 86 6.98 7.00 -11.92
CA LEU A 86 7.61 6.49 -13.14
C LEU A 86 6.93 7.04 -14.39
N HIS A 87 5.64 7.29 -14.32
CA HIS A 87 4.86 7.80 -15.44
C HIS A 87 3.64 8.57 -14.92
N ASP A 88 3.42 9.75 -15.46
CA ASP A 88 2.24 10.57 -15.18
C ASP A 88 1.48 10.86 -16.47
N ALA A 89 0.28 10.28 -16.59
CA ALA A 89 -0.65 10.46 -17.70
C ALA A 89 -1.80 11.43 -17.36
N ASN A 90 -1.67 12.28 -16.35
CA ASN A 90 -2.69 13.17 -15.79
C ASN A 90 -3.95 12.46 -15.24
N SER A 91 -4.55 11.55 -16.00
CA SER A 91 -5.73 10.77 -15.57
C SER A 91 -5.38 9.60 -14.64
N TYR A 92 -4.18 9.08 -14.76
CA TYR A 92 -3.58 8.07 -13.88
C TYR A 92 -2.06 8.27 -13.81
N SER A 93 -1.42 7.66 -12.83
CA SER A 93 0.03 7.61 -12.71
C SER A 93 0.53 6.22 -12.29
N ILE A 94 1.73 5.88 -12.71
CA ILE A 94 2.43 4.64 -12.36
C ILE A 94 3.57 4.99 -11.42
N TRP A 95 3.64 4.27 -10.31
CA TRP A 95 4.62 4.51 -9.27
C TRP A 95 5.44 3.26 -8.99
N PHE A 96 6.69 3.46 -8.65
CA PHE A 96 7.43 2.49 -7.86
C PHE A 96 7.11 2.70 -6.39
N LYS A 97 6.48 1.72 -5.74
CA LYS A 97 6.23 1.68 -4.30
C LYS A 97 7.36 0.88 -3.64
N PRO A 98 8.20 1.47 -2.80
CA PRO A 98 9.20 0.73 -2.05
C PRO A 98 8.57 -0.15 -0.96
N ALA A 99 9.32 -1.11 -0.44
CA ALA A 99 8.96 -1.86 0.75
C ALA A 99 8.81 -0.90 1.96
N GLY A 100 7.85 -1.19 2.83
CA GLY A 100 7.54 -0.34 4.00
C GLY A 100 6.49 0.74 3.76
N VAL A 101 6.30 1.20 2.52
CA VAL A 101 5.21 2.10 2.10
C VAL A 101 3.94 1.28 1.90
N VAL A 102 2.80 1.74 2.42
CA VAL A 102 1.50 1.08 2.23
C VAL A 102 0.77 1.60 1.00
N ALA A 103 -0.12 0.81 0.41
CA ALA A 103 -0.92 1.26 -0.73
C ALA A 103 -1.89 2.37 -0.31
N GLN A 104 -2.55 2.21 0.83
CA GLN A 104 -3.54 3.13 1.38
C GLN A 104 -3.33 3.29 2.88
N GLY A 105 -3.62 4.48 3.42
CA GLY A 105 -3.55 4.74 4.85
C GLY A 105 -4.60 3.99 5.66
N ASN A 106 -4.37 3.89 6.96
CA ASN A 106 -5.29 3.33 7.95
C ASN A 106 -5.70 4.40 8.99
N ASP A 107 -6.41 4.04 10.03
CA ASP A 107 -6.88 5.00 11.03
C ASP A 107 -5.76 5.78 11.71
N TRP A 108 -4.59 5.16 11.90
CA TRP A 108 -3.45 5.74 12.60
C TRP A 108 -2.69 6.79 11.79
N CYS A 109 -2.64 6.64 10.47
CA CYS A 109 -2.01 7.62 9.57
C CYS A 109 -2.24 7.28 8.10
N ASP A 110 -1.94 8.23 7.22
CA ASP A 110 -1.87 7.99 5.78
C ASP A 110 -0.62 8.58 5.11
N HIS A 111 0.18 9.36 5.84
CA HIS A 111 1.39 9.97 5.30
C HIS A 111 2.42 8.96 4.78
N LEU A 112 2.35 7.69 5.23
CA LEU A 112 3.17 6.57 4.77
C LEU A 112 2.53 5.78 3.63
N SER A 113 1.47 6.30 2.98
CA SER A 113 0.81 5.62 1.86
C SER A 113 1.19 6.22 0.52
N ILE A 114 1.31 5.36 -0.51
CA ILE A 114 1.56 5.83 -1.88
C ILE A 114 0.44 6.74 -2.37
N GLN A 115 -0.80 6.51 -1.94
CA GLN A 115 -1.92 7.41 -2.21
C GLN A 115 -1.61 8.84 -1.76
N ARG A 116 -1.20 9.00 -0.50
CA ARG A 116 -0.94 10.33 0.05
C ARG A 116 0.32 10.97 -0.53
N ILE A 117 1.35 10.16 -0.80
CA ILE A 117 2.58 10.61 -1.47
C ILE A 117 2.22 11.16 -2.86
N ALA A 118 1.43 10.43 -3.66
CA ALA A 118 0.99 10.88 -4.98
C ALA A 118 0.22 12.21 -4.92
N GLU A 119 -0.72 12.39 -3.96
CA GLU A 119 -1.43 13.64 -3.75
C GLU A 119 -0.53 14.83 -3.41
N GLN A 120 0.60 14.58 -2.75
CA GLN A 120 1.52 15.63 -2.29
C GLN A 120 2.63 15.93 -3.28
N THR A 121 3.01 14.95 -4.12
CA THR A 121 4.18 15.05 -5.02
C THR A 121 3.80 15.51 -6.40
N LEU A 122 2.63 15.08 -6.93
CA LEU A 122 2.24 15.42 -8.30
C LEU A 122 1.89 16.90 -8.45
N GLU A 123 2.30 17.49 -9.57
CA GLU A 123 1.93 18.85 -9.96
C GLU A 123 1.25 18.83 -11.34
N PRO A 124 0.07 19.47 -11.48
CA PRO A 124 -0.74 20.08 -10.42
C PRO A 124 -1.23 19.04 -9.41
N LYS A 125 -1.41 19.46 -8.15
CA LYS A 125 -1.94 18.59 -7.09
C LYS A 125 -3.34 18.08 -7.43
N ARG A 126 -3.56 16.79 -7.23
CA ARG A 126 -4.83 16.14 -7.57
C ARG A 126 -5.13 14.97 -6.63
N THR A 127 -6.40 14.60 -6.57
CA THR A 127 -6.84 13.47 -5.75
C THR A 127 -6.26 12.17 -6.28
N ALA A 128 -5.88 11.28 -5.38
CA ALA A 128 -5.38 9.95 -5.69
C ALA A 128 -6.38 8.86 -5.26
N PHE A 129 -6.71 7.96 -6.17
CA PHE A 129 -7.59 6.82 -5.95
C PHE A 129 -6.81 5.52 -6.12
N VAL A 130 -6.76 4.71 -5.05
CA VAL A 130 -6.11 3.40 -5.08
C VAL A 130 -7.04 2.40 -5.75
N VAL A 131 -6.65 1.84 -6.87
CA VAL A 131 -7.44 0.88 -7.67
C VAL A 131 -7.02 -0.57 -7.44
N HIS A 132 -5.80 -0.80 -6.92
CA HIS A 132 -5.31 -2.10 -6.46
C HIS A 132 -4.28 -1.93 -5.36
N ARG A 133 -3.83 -3.03 -4.76
CA ARG A 133 -2.93 -2.98 -3.61
C ARG A 133 -1.72 -3.88 -3.81
N LEU A 134 -0.59 -3.43 -3.27
CA LEU A 134 0.57 -4.26 -2.91
C LEU A 134 0.65 -4.36 -1.39
N ASP A 135 1.21 -5.45 -0.88
CA ASP A 135 1.49 -5.58 0.55
C ASP A 135 2.51 -4.52 0.99
N ARG A 136 2.55 -4.22 2.28
CA ARG A 136 3.49 -3.22 2.81
C ARG A 136 4.94 -3.58 2.48
N GLU A 137 5.30 -4.84 2.60
CA GLU A 137 6.64 -5.35 2.36
C GLU A 137 6.98 -5.58 0.88
N THR A 138 5.96 -5.70 0.01
CA THR A 138 6.15 -5.87 -1.44
C THR A 138 6.54 -4.53 -2.07
N ALA A 139 7.64 -4.50 -2.82
CA ALA A 139 8.01 -3.35 -3.64
C ALA A 139 7.53 -3.53 -5.10
N GLY A 140 7.53 -2.45 -5.90
CA GLY A 140 7.26 -2.52 -7.32
C GLY A 140 6.13 -1.61 -7.81
N LEU A 141 5.62 -1.93 -9.00
CA LEU A 141 4.66 -1.12 -9.75
C LEU A 141 3.30 -1.06 -9.08
N ILE A 142 2.80 0.16 -8.90
CA ILE A 142 1.44 0.43 -8.46
C ILE A 142 0.80 1.54 -9.31
N LEU A 143 -0.48 1.34 -9.66
CA LEU A 143 -1.28 2.26 -10.46
C LEU A 143 -2.19 3.09 -9.55
N ILE A 144 -2.17 4.39 -9.73
CA ILE A 144 -3.02 5.36 -9.04
C ILE A 144 -3.87 6.10 -10.08
N ALA A 145 -5.18 6.16 -9.87
CA ALA A 145 -6.10 6.94 -10.70
C ALA A 145 -6.30 8.35 -10.10
N HIS A 146 -6.66 9.34 -10.93
CA HIS A 146 -6.79 10.74 -10.52
C HIS A 146 -8.21 11.32 -10.68
N SER A 147 -9.19 10.47 -11.02
CA SER A 147 -10.61 10.81 -10.95
C SER A 147 -11.45 9.57 -10.64
N GLN A 148 -12.68 9.76 -10.13
CA GLN A 148 -13.58 8.66 -9.81
C GLN A 148 -13.93 7.82 -11.04
N GLY A 149 -14.15 8.43 -12.21
CA GLY A 149 -14.47 7.71 -13.45
C GLY A 149 -13.31 6.83 -13.91
N ILE A 150 -12.06 7.34 -13.87
CA ILE A 150 -10.87 6.56 -14.20
C ILE A 150 -10.66 5.44 -13.17
N ALA A 151 -10.85 5.72 -11.88
CA ALA A 151 -10.73 4.72 -10.82
C ALA A 151 -11.76 3.60 -10.99
N ALA A 152 -13.01 3.92 -11.31
CA ALA A 152 -14.07 2.94 -11.56
C ALA A 152 -13.72 2.04 -12.76
N ASN A 153 -13.30 2.62 -13.89
CA ASN A 153 -12.91 1.87 -15.09
C ASN A 153 -11.74 0.91 -14.82
N ILE A 154 -10.67 1.41 -14.20
CA ILE A 154 -9.50 0.58 -13.90
C ILE A 154 -9.86 -0.51 -12.87
N SER A 155 -10.64 -0.18 -11.83
CA SER A 155 -11.11 -1.16 -10.84
C SER A 155 -11.94 -2.27 -11.48
N GLU A 156 -12.76 -1.95 -12.46
CA GLU A 156 -13.52 -2.93 -13.25
C GLU A 156 -12.59 -3.88 -14.01
N GLN A 157 -11.49 -3.38 -14.60
CA GLN A 157 -10.51 -4.23 -15.29
C GLN A 157 -9.83 -5.21 -14.31
N PHE A 158 -9.50 -4.76 -13.08
CA PHE A 158 -8.99 -5.65 -12.02
C PHE A 158 -10.03 -6.72 -11.63
N GLN A 159 -11.31 -6.35 -11.50
CA GLN A 159 -12.41 -7.26 -11.18
C GLN A 159 -12.63 -8.29 -12.28
N LYS A 160 -12.59 -7.86 -13.54
CA LYS A 160 -12.71 -8.72 -14.73
C LYS A 160 -11.45 -9.54 -15.02
N ARG A 161 -10.35 -9.31 -14.27
CA ARG A 161 -9.06 -9.99 -14.42
C ARG A 161 -8.42 -9.78 -15.81
N THR A 162 -8.63 -8.62 -16.42
CA THR A 162 -8.02 -8.25 -17.68
C THR A 162 -6.70 -7.49 -17.53
N VAL A 163 -6.28 -7.24 -16.28
CA VAL A 163 -4.99 -6.62 -15.95
C VAL A 163 -3.94 -7.71 -15.76
N THR A 164 -2.87 -7.68 -16.58
CA THR A 164 -1.71 -8.57 -16.42
C THR A 164 -0.79 -8.07 -15.32
N LYS A 165 -0.32 -8.97 -14.47
CA LYS A 165 0.56 -8.66 -13.33
C LYS A 165 1.61 -9.74 -13.18
N HIS A 166 2.89 -9.36 -13.33
CA HIS A 166 4.01 -10.25 -13.04
C HIS A 166 4.83 -9.75 -11.86
N TYR A 167 5.37 -10.69 -11.15
CA TYR A 167 6.21 -10.46 -9.98
C TYR A 167 7.51 -11.24 -10.13
N LEU A 168 8.62 -10.61 -9.78
CA LEU A 168 9.87 -11.29 -9.53
C LEU A 168 9.88 -11.73 -8.06
N CYS A 169 10.16 -13.01 -7.80
CA CYS A 169 10.09 -13.58 -6.46
C CYS A 169 11.26 -14.51 -6.22
N GLN A 170 11.94 -14.37 -5.06
CA GLN A 170 12.90 -15.37 -4.61
C GLN A 170 12.23 -16.32 -3.63
N ALA A 171 12.25 -17.61 -3.92
CA ALA A 171 11.67 -18.68 -3.11
C ALA A 171 12.76 -19.59 -2.53
N LEU A 172 12.51 -20.16 -1.35
CA LEU A 172 13.39 -21.13 -0.72
C LEU A 172 13.34 -22.48 -1.48
N GLY A 173 14.51 -23.06 -1.72
CA GLY A 173 14.66 -24.37 -2.32
C GLY A 173 14.61 -24.37 -3.85
N GLU A 174 14.89 -25.52 -4.44
CA GLU A 174 14.75 -25.76 -5.87
C GLU A 174 13.29 -26.00 -6.25
N THR A 175 12.63 -24.98 -6.83
CA THR A 175 11.26 -25.14 -7.31
C THR A 175 11.20 -25.95 -8.60
N PRO A 176 10.09 -26.59 -8.96
CA PRO A 176 9.86 -27.08 -10.33
C PRO A 176 10.09 -25.96 -11.36
N ALA A 177 10.47 -26.31 -12.60
CA ALA A 177 10.76 -25.35 -13.66
C ALA A 177 9.54 -24.46 -13.99
N THR A 178 8.34 -25.00 -13.92
CA THR A 178 7.07 -24.29 -14.07
C THR A 178 6.02 -24.90 -13.13
N GLY A 179 5.01 -24.13 -12.76
CA GLY A 179 3.91 -24.67 -11.97
C GLY A 179 2.71 -23.73 -11.88
N GLY A 180 1.59 -24.30 -11.48
CA GLY A 180 0.35 -23.59 -11.19
C GLY A 180 -0.20 -23.97 -9.82
N ILE A 181 -0.59 -22.97 -9.02
CA ILE A 181 -1.14 -23.15 -7.68
C ILE A 181 -2.56 -22.57 -7.65
N ASN A 182 -3.55 -23.47 -7.43
CA ASN A 182 -4.97 -23.10 -7.47
C ASN A 182 -5.67 -23.31 -6.11
N THR A 183 -4.91 -23.31 -5.03
CA THR A 183 -5.43 -23.46 -3.66
C THR A 183 -6.31 -22.25 -3.29
N LYS A 184 -7.53 -22.50 -2.81
CA LYS A 184 -8.41 -21.43 -2.31
C LYS A 184 -7.78 -20.70 -1.13
N LEU A 185 -7.91 -19.37 -1.11
CA LEU A 185 -7.46 -18.52 -0.01
C LEU A 185 -8.68 -17.84 0.62
N ASP A 186 -8.87 -18.04 1.92
CA ASP A 186 -10.03 -17.56 2.68
C ASP A 186 -11.37 -17.94 2.00
N GLY A 187 -11.47 -19.19 1.55
CA GLY A 187 -12.65 -19.73 0.87
C GLY A 187 -12.85 -19.26 -0.57
N LYS A 188 -12.02 -18.35 -1.08
CA LYS A 188 -12.15 -17.75 -2.42
C LYS A 188 -11.13 -18.35 -3.39
N ALA A 189 -11.55 -18.56 -4.65
CA ALA A 189 -10.67 -19.04 -5.71
C ALA A 189 -9.45 -18.11 -5.85
N ALA A 190 -8.27 -18.72 -5.91
CA ALA A 190 -7.00 -18.05 -6.13
C ALA A 190 -6.16 -18.87 -7.11
N SER A 191 -5.48 -18.21 -8.07
CA SER A 191 -4.68 -18.87 -9.09
C SER A 191 -3.39 -18.08 -9.33
N THR A 192 -2.26 -18.79 -9.23
CA THR A 192 -0.90 -18.28 -9.40
C THR A 192 -0.16 -19.21 -10.33
N LEU A 193 0.46 -18.68 -11.36
CA LEU A 193 1.37 -19.40 -12.25
C LEU A 193 2.79 -18.93 -11.96
N TYR A 194 3.76 -19.83 -12.10
CA TYR A 194 5.16 -19.45 -11.97
C TYR A 194 6.06 -20.20 -12.96
N LYS A 195 7.15 -19.53 -13.31
CA LYS A 195 8.28 -20.10 -14.08
C LYS A 195 9.57 -19.81 -13.32
N ARG A 196 10.36 -20.83 -13.04
CA ARG A 196 11.69 -20.67 -12.47
C ARG A 196 12.63 -20.07 -13.51
N LEU A 197 13.26 -18.95 -13.16
CA LEU A 197 14.25 -18.26 -13.96
C LEU A 197 15.64 -18.83 -13.71
N SER A 198 15.99 -19.06 -12.44
CA SER A 198 17.25 -19.64 -12.01
C SER A 198 17.13 -20.36 -10.68
N TYR A 199 18.10 -21.21 -10.38
CA TYR A 199 18.31 -21.83 -9.07
C TYR A 199 19.77 -21.67 -8.67
N ASP A 200 20.00 -21.21 -7.46
CA ASP A 200 21.31 -21.14 -6.84
C ASP A 200 21.39 -22.19 -5.73
N ALA A 201 22.23 -23.21 -5.95
CA ALA A 201 22.45 -24.31 -5.02
C ALA A 201 23.17 -23.85 -3.73
N ASN A 202 24.00 -22.79 -3.79
CA ASN A 202 24.75 -22.30 -2.63
C ASN A 202 23.82 -21.65 -1.59
N SER A 203 22.89 -20.84 -2.06
CA SER A 203 21.87 -20.21 -1.18
C SER A 203 20.62 -21.09 -1.02
N ASN A 204 20.50 -22.17 -1.79
CA ASN A 204 19.33 -23.01 -1.90
C ASN A 204 18.06 -22.18 -2.17
N THR A 205 18.12 -21.34 -3.20
CA THR A 205 17.01 -20.44 -3.57
C THR A 205 16.75 -20.44 -5.06
N SER A 206 15.48 -20.24 -5.44
CA SER A 206 15.03 -20.10 -6.83
C SER A 206 14.51 -18.69 -7.08
N TRP A 207 14.88 -18.07 -8.19
CA TRP A 207 14.20 -16.89 -8.73
C TRP A 207 13.06 -17.31 -9.65
N LEU A 208 11.90 -16.71 -9.46
CA LEU A 208 10.65 -17.03 -10.16
C LEU A 208 10.08 -15.79 -10.83
N ASP A 209 9.65 -15.93 -12.10
CA ASP A 209 8.62 -15.07 -12.68
C ASP A 209 7.25 -15.61 -12.26
N VAL A 210 6.45 -14.80 -11.63
CA VAL A 210 5.16 -15.20 -11.06
C VAL A 210 4.03 -14.36 -11.65
N GLU A 211 3.09 -14.98 -12.33
CA GLU A 211 1.86 -14.36 -12.78
C GLU A 211 0.70 -14.66 -11.83
N ILE A 212 -0.06 -13.64 -11.42
CA ILE A 212 -1.27 -13.81 -10.63
C ILE A 212 -2.53 -13.53 -11.46
N LEU A 213 -3.37 -14.55 -11.59
CA LEU A 213 -4.67 -14.45 -12.30
C LEU A 213 -5.78 -13.91 -11.38
N THR A 214 -5.54 -13.88 -10.09
CA THR A 214 -6.42 -13.33 -9.05
C THR A 214 -5.62 -12.39 -8.15
N GLY A 215 -6.26 -11.70 -7.19
CA GLY A 215 -5.60 -10.75 -6.29
C GLY A 215 -6.06 -10.95 -4.84
N ARG A 216 -5.72 -12.09 -4.22
CA ARG A 216 -6.05 -12.34 -2.80
C ARG A 216 -4.95 -11.82 -1.89
N THR A 217 -5.29 -11.50 -0.65
CA THR A 217 -4.34 -11.03 0.36
C THR A 217 -3.18 -12.01 0.51
N HIS A 218 -1.94 -11.52 0.35
CA HIS A 218 -0.70 -12.29 0.42
C HIS A 218 -0.67 -13.52 -0.51
N GLN A 219 -1.34 -13.46 -1.67
CA GLN A 219 -1.59 -14.65 -2.51
C GLN A 219 -0.30 -15.41 -2.86
N ILE A 220 0.70 -14.75 -3.45
CA ILE A 220 1.97 -15.38 -3.85
C ILE A 220 2.65 -16.01 -2.63
N ARG A 221 2.74 -15.26 -1.55
CA ARG A 221 3.40 -15.66 -0.30
C ARG A 221 2.77 -16.93 0.30
N ARG A 222 1.43 -16.99 0.35
CA ARG A 222 0.66 -18.13 0.86
C ARG A 222 0.72 -19.32 -0.09
N HIS A 223 0.60 -19.10 -1.41
CA HIS A 223 0.65 -20.16 -2.39
C HIS A 223 2.01 -20.83 -2.42
N LEU A 224 3.12 -20.08 -2.45
CA LEU A 224 4.45 -20.68 -2.44
C LEU A 224 4.75 -21.43 -1.12
N GLU A 225 4.22 -20.96 0.01
CA GLU A 225 4.30 -21.70 1.27
C GLU A 225 3.57 -23.06 1.18
N THR A 226 2.37 -23.13 0.55
CA THR A 226 1.62 -24.38 0.44
C THR A 226 2.37 -25.47 -0.33
N ILE A 227 3.25 -25.08 -1.24
CA ILE A 227 4.10 -26.02 -2.00
C ILE A 227 5.50 -26.18 -1.39
N LYS A 228 5.73 -25.70 -0.15
CA LYS A 228 6.98 -25.78 0.62
C LYS A 228 8.15 -24.98 0.04
N HIS A 229 7.87 -23.98 -0.79
CA HIS A 229 8.84 -23.03 -1.33
C HIS A 229 8.51 -21.58 -0.89
N PRO A 230 8.53 -21.24 0.41
CA PRO A 230 8.12 -19.93 0.89
C PRO A 230 9.02 -18.83 0.33
N VAL A 231 8.43 -17.64 0.17
CA VAL A 231 9.16 -16.45 -0.30
C VAL A 231 10.27 -16.09 0.69
N MET A 232 11.46 -15.80 0.19
CA MET A 232 12.60 -15.39 1.01
C MET A 232 12.32 -14.06 1.71
N GLY A 233 12.72 -13.97 2.98
CA GLY A 233 12.53 -12.78 3.82
C GLY A 233 11.08 -12.52 4.26
N ASP A 234 10.14 -13.44 4.02
CA ASP A 234 8.75 -13.26 4.43
C ASP A 234 8.64 -13.21 5.96
N PRO A 235 8.13 -12.11 6.57
CA PRO A 235 8.03 -11.99 8.02
C PRO A 235 6.94 -12.87 8.63
N LYS A 236 5.98 -13.35 7.82
CA LYS A 236 4.77 -14.04 8.31
C LYS A 236 4.70 -15.51 7.91
N TYR A 237 5.07 -15.84 6.68
CA TYR A 237 4.90 -17.19 6.12
C TYR A 237 6.24 -17.90 5.93
N GLY A 238 6.20 -19.23 6.05
CA GLY A 238 7.35 -20.09 5.85
C GLY A 238 8.29 -20.21 7.05
N ARG A 239 9.15 -21.26 6.98
CA ARG A 239 10.24 -21.52 7.91
C ARG A 239 11.53 -21.67 7.11
N GLY A 240 12.68 -21.28 7.69
CA GLY A 240 13.99 -21.36 7.02
C GLY A 240 14.23 -20.32 5.93
N ASN A 241 13.28 -19.45 5.65
CA ASN A 241 13.31 -18.42 4.60
C ASN A 241 13.60 -17.02 5.12
N LYS A 242 14.07 -16.86 6.36
CA LYS A 242 14.38 -15.54 6.93
C LYS A 242 15.73 -15.05 6.43
N ASN A 243 15.81 -13.76 6.15
CA ASN A 243 17.01 -13.07 5.72
C ASN A 243 17.08 -11.66 6.33
N LYS A 244 18.18 -10.92 6.10
CA LYS A 244 18.34 -9.52 6.52
C LYS A 244 17.77 -8.52 5.50
N GLN A 245 17.58 -8.93 4.26
CA GLN A 245 17.13 -8.10 3.14
C GLN A 245 15.63 -7.81 3.17
N GLY A 246 14.86 -8.62 3.92
CA GLY A 246 13.40 -8.55 3.95
C GLY A 246 12.75 -9.31 2.79
N LEU A 247 11.47 -9.09 2.56
CA LEU A 247 10.65 -9.83 1.59
C LEU A 247 11.16 -9.65 0.16
N GLN A 248 11.58 -10.75 -0.47
CA GLN A 248 12.06 -10.77 -1.86
C GLN A 248 10.90 -11.03 -2.82
N LEU A 249 10.01 -10.02 -2.96
CA LEU A 249 8.82 -10.05 -3.82
C LEU A 249 8.59 -8.67 -4.44
N TYR A 250 8.67 -8.59 -5.75
CA TYR A 250 8.67 -7.35 -6.51
C TYR A 250 7.61 -7.39 -7.61
N ALA A 251 6.67 -6.44 -7.64
CA ALA A 251 5.72 -6.27 -8.75
C ALA A 251 6.45 -5.62 -9.93
N VAL A 252 6.85 -6.43 -10.91
CA VAL A 252 7.77 -5.98 -11.97
C VAL A 252 7.07 -5.59 -13.26
N LYS A 253 5.87 -6.15 -13.54
CA LYS A 253 5.14 -5.84 -14.77
C LYS A 253 3.66 -5.63 -14.50
N LEU A 254 3.11 -4.60 -15.13
CA LEU A 254 1.71 -4.26 -15.09
C LEU A 254 1.23 -3.87 -16.49
N ALA A 255 0.20 -4.55 -17.01
CA ALA A 255 -0.42 -4.18 -18.28
C ALA A 255 -1.94 -4.07 -18.15
N PHE A 256 -2.52 -3.00 -18.67
CA PHE A 256 -3.94 -2.69 -18.62
C PHE A 256 -4.38 -1.85 -19.83
N THR A 257 -5.66 -1.85 -20.13
CA THR A 257 -6.23 -0.99 -21.17
C THR A 257 -6.39 0.43 -20.62
N CYS A 258 -5.75 1.40 -21.28
CA CYS A 258 -5.85 2.81 -20.89
C CYS A 258 -7.30 3.30 -20.97
N PRO A 259 -7.89 3.86 -19.90
CA PRO A 259 -9.27 4.32 -19.91
C PRO A 259 -9.57 5.43 -20.91
N THR A 260 -8.55 6.24 -21.26
CA THR A 260 -8.68 7.40 -22.14
C THR A 260 -8.41 7.07 -23.61
N THR A 261 -7.31 6.35 -23.91
CA THR A 261 -6.90 6.03 -25.30
C THR A 261 -7.40 4.69 -25.79
N ARG A 262 -7.89 3.81 -24.90
CA ARG A 262 -8.30 2.42 -25.19
C ARG A 262 -7.17 1.50 -25.66
N GLU A 263 -5.94 1.95 -25.64
CA GLU A 263 -4.75 1.17 -26.00
C GLU A 263 -4.28 0.34 -24.81
N LEU A 264 -3.65 -0.81 -25.09
CA LEU A 264 -2.92 -1.58 -24.07
C LEU A 264 -1.67 -0.81 -23.67
N LYS A 265 -1.54 -0.48 -22.40
CA LYS A 265 -0.33 0.11 -21.81
C LYS A 265 0.37 -0.93 -20.96
N THR A 266 1.69 -1.07 -21.18
CA THR A 266 2.56 -1.99 -20.43
C THR A 266 3.67 -1.21 -19.77
N PHE A 267 3.87 -1.47 -18.48
CA PHE A 267 4.95 -0.90 -17.67
C PHE A 267 5.75 -2.06 -17.09
N GLU A 268 7.08 -1.98 -17.16
CA GLU A 268 7.98 -3.03 -16.69
C GLU A 268 9.21 -2.40 -16.04
N LEU A 269 9.66 -2.96 -14.93
CA LEU A 269 10.88 -2.56 -14.23
C LEU A 269 12.04 -3.41 -14.73
N SER A 270 13.17 -2.78 -15.06
CA SER A 270 14.38 -3.51 -15.40
C SER A 270 15.08 -4.07 -14.15
N ASN A 271 15.94 -5.07 -14.32
CA ASN A 271 16.73 -5.60 -13.22
C ASN A 271 17.65 -4.53 -12.62
N GLU A 272 18.24 -3.66 -13.45
CA GLU A 272 19.11 -2.55 -13.01
C GLU A 272 18.32 -1.59 -12.11
N PHE A 273 17.08 -1.25 -12.49
CA PHE A 273 16.21 -0.42 -11.65
C PHE A 273 15.95 -1.07 -10.29
N LEU A 274 15.66 -2.37 -10.29
CA LEU A 274 15.40 -3.11 -9.05
C LEU A 274 16.62 -3.16 -8.15
N GLN A 275 17.83 -3.40 -8.71
CA GLN A 275 19.09 -3.41 -7.96
C GLN A 275 19.39 -2.06 -7.31
N GLN A 276 19.10 -0.94 -8.01
CA GLN A 276 19.31 0.40 -7.48
C GLN A 276 18.32 0.81 -6.39
N HIS A 277 17.08 0.32 -6.45
CA HIS A 277 15.99 0.81 -5.61
C HIS A 277 15.45 -0.22 -4.60
N THR A 278 16.00 -1.42 -4.58
CA THR A 278 15.58 -2.49 -3.65
C THR A 278 16.79 -3.21 -3.06
N SER A 279 16.51 -4.17 -2.19
CA SER A 279 17.54 -5.10 -1.65
C SER A 279 17.79 -6.29 -2.57
N LEU A 280 17.45 -6.20 -3.86
CA LEU A 280 17.74 -7.24 -4.84
C LEU A 280 19.25 -7.35 -5.01
N THR A 281 19.81 -8.48 -4.63
CA THR A 281 21.21 -8.85 -4.94
C THR A 281 21.21 -9.68 -6.22
N ALA A 282 22.14 -9.34 -7.11
CA ALA A 282 22.32 -10.04 -8.38
C ALA A 282 22.64 -11.53 -8.21
#